data_676bc38d3c1a71ec62f71f8fc677db45
#
_entry.id   676bc38d3c1a71ec62f71f8fc677db45
#
_cell.length_a   1.000
_cell.length_b   1.000
_cell.length_c   1.000
_cell.angle_alpha   90.00
_cell.angle_beta   90.00
_cell.angle_gamma   90.00
#
_symmetry.space_group_name_H-M   'P 1'
#
loop_
_entity.id
_entity.type
_entity.pdbx_description
1 polymer ?
#
loop_
_entity_poly.entity_id
_entity_poly.type
_entity_poly.pdbx_seq_one_letter_code
_entity_poly.pdbx_strand_id
1 'polypeptide(L)'
;TPSKDLDLPLLRNGSLVVCTDEQDARELERLLEQGKGNGVKDLRILDREALHTMEPNLDDHVTSALYAPTGGIVCPFHMTIAFAENAVANGVEFFLNTAVTSITSLEDGYLISTDKQDITAKTVINAAGVYADVFHNMVSSKKLHITARKGEYQLLDKSAGTHVSHTIFQLPGKMGKGVLVTPTVHGNLLVGPTAEDTDNKEGINTTREGLASLSEKASHSVKNLPMRQVITSFAGLRAHEDNGDFIIGEAADAPGFFDAAGIESPGLSSAPAIGVMMARLVQDKMHLTEKENFIATRKGILRPEELSLEERNELIKKQPAYGNIICRCEMISEGEILDAIHRPLGARSLDAIKRRTRAGMGRCQAGFCSPRTMEILSREVPMEMTDISKCGGSSQFVYGYNKEIQEEMP
;
A
#
# COMPACT_ATOMS: atom_id res chain seq x y z
N THR A 1 4.23 -15.61 -11.22
CA THR A 1 3.30 -14.84 -10.37
C THR A 1 3.93 -13.49 -10.01
N PRO A 2 3.16 -12.39 -9.90
CA PRO A 2 3.74 -11.07 -9.62
C PRO A 2 4.70 -11.04 -8.43
N SER A 3 4.42 -11.78 -7.35
CA SER A 3 5.29 -11.83 -6.18
C SER A 3 6.68 -12.42 -6.50
N LYS A 4 6.73 -13.49 -7.29
CA LYS A 4 7.98 -14.13 -7.68
C LYS A 4 8.73 -13.33 -8.75
N ASP A 5 7.99 -12.85 -9.76
CA ASP A 5 8.56 -12.18 -10.92
C ASP A 5 9.11 -10.79 -10.56
N LEU A 6 8.46 -10.10 -9.60
CA LEU A 6 8.83 -8.77 -9.12
C LEU A 6 9.57 -8.76 -7.78
N ASP A 7 9.93 -9.93 -7.26
CA ASP A 7 10.64 -10.09 -5.99
C ASP A 7 9.94 -9.36 -4.83
N LEU A 8 8.67 -9.76 -4.60
CA LEU A 8 7.82 -9.19 -3.56
C LEU A 8 7.68 -10.13 -2.36
N PRO A 9 7.87 -9.65 -1.15
CA PRO A 9 7.60 -10.45 0.04
C PRO A 9 6.10 -10.75 0.13
N LEU A 10 5.75 -12.02 0.03
CA LEU A 10 4.41 -12.57 0.16
C LEU A 10 4.41 -13.67 1.21
N LEU A 11 3.55 -13.54 2.21
CA LEU A 11 3.33 -14.61 3.19
C LEU A 11 1.92 -15.19 2.99
N ARG A 12 1.85 -16.50 2.71
CA ARG A 12 0.59 -17.23 2.67
C ARG A 12 0.26 -17.72 4.06
N ASN A 13 -0.42 -16.88 4.80
CA ASN A 13 -0.78 -17.15 6.19
C ASN A 13 -2.24 -17.56 6.37
N GLY A 14 -3.03 -17.61 5.28
CA GLY A 14 -4.46 -17.88 5.37
C GLY A 14 -5.26 -16.73 6.00
N SER A 15 -6.58 -16.86 5.94
CA SER A 15 -7.48 -15.90 6.58
C SER A 15 -8.67 -16.60 7.24
N LEU A 16 -9.17 -16.01 8.30
CA LEU A 16 -10.34 -16.46 9.06
C LEU A 16 -11.39 -15.35 9.07
N VAL A 17 -12.60 -15.63 8.61
CA VAL A 17 -13.77 -14.77 8.86
C VAL A 17 -14.50 -15.34 10.05
N VAL A 18 -14.35 -14.71 11.22
CA VAL A 18 -14.84 -15.23 12.49
C VAL A 18 -16.30 -14.84 12.73
N CYS A 19 -17.01 -15.75 13.38
CA CYS A 19 -18.39 -15.61 13.82
C CYS A 19 -18.45 -15.73 15.35
N THR A 20 -19.18 -14.83 16.00
CA THR A 20 -19.34 -14.80 17.46
C THR A 20 -20.75 -15.17 17.90
N ASP A 21 -21.71 -15.23 16.96
CA ASP A 21 -23.10 -15.57 17.21
C ASP A 21 -23.53 -16.75 16.32
N GLU A 22 -24.22 -17.75 16.90
CA GLU A 22 -24.76 -18.85 16.13
C GLU A 22 -25.80 -18.40 15.08
N GLN A 23 -26.49 -17.27 15.30
CA GLN A 23 -27.43 -16.72 14.33
C GLN A 23 -26.73 -16.26 13.03
N ASP A 24 -25.46 -15.86 13.15
CA ASP A 24 -24.62 -15.41 12.02
C ASP A 24 -23.93 -16.59 11.29
N ALA A 25 -24.05 -17.82 11.77
CA ALA A 25 -23.44 -19.00 11.15
C ALA A 25 -23.91 -19.22 9.69
N ARG A 26 -25.17 -18.87 9.39
CA ARG A 26 -25.72 -18.92 8.01
C ARG A 26 -24.97 -17.99 7.05
N GLU A 27 -24.45 -16.89 7.55
CA GLU A 27 -23.66 -15.96 6.72
C GLU A 27 -22.31 -16.58 6.35
N LEU A 28 -21.69 -17.35 7.24
CA LEU A 28 -20.48 -18.11 6.88
C LEU A 28 -20.73 -19.14 5.79
N GLU A 29 -21.88 -19.84 5.83
CA GLU A 29 -22.27 -20.79 4.80
C GLU A 29 -22.48 -20.07 3.45
N ARG A 30 -23.17 -18.92 3.46
CA ARG A 30 -23.35 -18.08 2.26
C ARG A 30 -22.01 -17.65 1.68
N LEU A 31 -21.07 -17.18 2.52
CA LEU A 31 -19.72 -16.79 2.10
C LEU A 31 -18.91 -17.98 1.57
N LEU A 32 -19.06 -19.17 2.17
CA LEU A 32 -18.43 -20.40 1.70
C LEU A 32 -18.88 -20.74 0.28
N GLU A 33 -20.20 -20.75 0.03
CA GLU A 33 -20.76 -21.05 -1.29
C GLU A 33 -20.37 -20.00 -2.33
N GLN A 34 -20.40 -18.72 -1.95
CA GLN A 34 -19.93 -17.63 -2.82
C GLN A 34 -18.43 -17.78 -3.16
N GLY A 35 -17.60 -18.11 -2.17
CA GLY A 35 -16.18 -18.32 -2.36
C GLY A 35 -15.86 -19.53 -3.27
N LYS A 36 -16.59 -20.64 -3.11
CA LYS A 36 -16.52 -21.80 -3.99
C LYS A 36 -16.91 -21.43 -5.43
N GLY A 37 -18.02 -20.68 -5.59
CA GLY A 37 -18.47 -20.18 -6.90
C GLY A 37 -17.43 -19.28 -7.58
N ASN A 38 -16.68 -18.52 -6.81
CA ASN A 38 -15.57 -17.69 -7.28
C ASN A 38 -14.25 -18.48 -7.49
N GLY A 39 -14.25 -19.80 -7.28
CA GLY A 39 -13.08 -20.66 -7.52
C GLY A 39 -12.01 -20.62 -6.42
N VAL A 40 -12.34 -20.09 -5.21
CA VAL A 40 -11.41 -20.13 -4.07
C VAL A 40 -11.28 -21.56 -3.58
N LYS A 41 -10.03 -22.06 -3.52
CA LYS A 41 -9.75 -23.46 -3.18
C LYS A 41 -9.68 -23.69 -1.68
N ASP A 42 -10.03 -24.91 -1.28
CA ASP A 42 -9.83 -25.44 0.08
C ASP A 42 -10.55 -24.66 1.20
N LEU A 43 -11.60 -23.91 0.83
CA LEU A 43 -12.46 -23.22 1.79
C LEU A 43 -13.18 -24.21 2.70
N ARG A 44 -13.20 -23.95 3.99
CA ARG A 44 -13.94 -24.75 4.97
C ARG A 44 -14.37 -23.94 6.19
N ILE A 45 -15.47 -24.32 6.78
CA ILE A 45 -15.88 -23.80 8.09
C ILE A 45 -15.20 -24.64 9.17
N LEU A 46 -14.56 -23.94 10.12
CA LEU A 46 -13.93 -24.52 11.30
C LEU A 46 -14.83 -24.31 12.49
N ASP A 47 -14.92 -25.32 13.33
CA ASP A 47 -15.58 -25.26 14.63
C ASP A 47 -14.68 -24.59 15.70
N ARG A 48 -15.25 -24.36 16.86
CA ARG A 48 -14.58 -23.71 18.00
C ARG A 48 -13.28 -24.41 18.41
N GLU A 49 -13.27 -25.73 18.49
CA GLU A 49 -12.14 -26.52 18.98
C GLU A 49 -10.95 -26.39 18.00
N ALA A 50 -11.21 -26.57 16.71
CA ALA A 50 -10.20 -26.40 15.66
C ALA A 50 -9.65 -24.97 15.61
N LEU A 51 -10.52 -23.97 15.77
CA LEU A 51 -10.14 -22.56 15.77
C LEU A 51 -9.24 -22.19 16.94
N HIS A 52 -9.62 -22.53 18.16
CA HIS A 52 -8.82 -22.16 19.34
C HIS A 52 -7.51 -22.96 19.45
N THR A 53 -7.43 -24.12 18.78
CA THR A 53 -6.16 -24.84 18.58
C THR A 53 -5.26 -24.11 17.58
N MET A 54 -5.84 -23.60 16.48
CA MET A 54 -5.12 -22.88 15.42
C MET A 54 -4.69 -21.46 15.84
N GLU A 55 -5.59 -20.74 16.52
CA GLU A 55 -5.42 -19.36 16.99
C GLU A 55 -5.85 -19.22 18.46
N PRO A 56 -4.95 -19.51 19.42
CA PRO A 56 -5.29 -19.52 20.86
C PRO A 56 -5.72 -18.15 21.41
N ASN A 57 -5.36 -17.07 20.72
CA ASN A 57 -5.68 -15.70 21.10
C ASN A 57 -7.01 -15.19 20.51
N LEU A 58 -7.79 -16.03 19.83
CA LEU A 58 -9.18 -15.66 19.49
C LEU A 58 -9.99 -15.42 20.76
N ASP A 59 -10.94 -14.49 20.68
CA ASP A 59 -11.86 -14.23 21.79
C ASP A 59 -12.72 -15.46 22.08
N ASP A 60 -13.02 -15.68 23.35
CA ASP A 60 -13.75 -16.86 23.81
C ASP A 60 -15.19 -16.93 23.27
N HIS A 61 -15.74 -15.83 22.77
CA HIS A 61 -17.06 -15.81 22.11
C HIS A 61 -17.01 -16.27 20.64
N VAL A 62 -15.84 -16.41 20.04
CA VAL A 62 -15.72 -16.95 18.68
C VAL A 62 -16.11 -18.42 18.65
N THR A 63 -17.17 -18.74 17.92
CA THR A 63 -17.76 -20.08 17.85
C THR A 63 -17.38 -20.86 16.59
N SER A 64 -17.19 -20.15 15.47
CA SER A 64 -16.86 -20.73 14.17
C SER A 64 -16.17 -19.72 13.27
N ALA A 65 -15.54 -20.16 12.19
CA ALA A 65 -15.00 -19.27 11.16
C ALA A 65 -14.95 -19.94 9.79
N LEU A 66 -15.08 -19.13 8.74
CA LEU A 66 -14.71 -19.54 7.39
C LEU A 66 -13.18 -19.38 7.24
N TYR A 67 -12.51 -20.49 7.00
CA TYR A 67 -11.05 -20.54 6.74
C TYR A 67 -10.76 -20.59 5.26
N ALA A 68 -9.91 -19.65 4.80
CA ALA A 68 -9.38 -19.59 3.45
C ALA A 68 -7.85 -19.78 3.50
N PRO A 69 -7.33 -21.02 3.35
CA PRO A 69 -5.89 -21.32 3.46
C PRO A 69 -5.05 -20.68 2.36
N THR A 70 -5.66 -20.35 1.22
CA THR A 70 -4.98 -19.68 0.11
C THR A 70 -4.81 -18.17 0.30
N GLY A 71 -5.39 -17.61 1.35
CA GLY A 71 -5.20 -16.22 1.74
C GLY A 71 -3.74 -15.88 2.00
N GLY A 72 -3.39 -14.62 1.86
CA GLY A 72 -2.02 -14.16 2.09
C GLY A 72 -1.94 -12.66 2.25
N ILE A 73 -0.79 -12.21 2.74
CA ILE A 73 -0.46 -10.82 2.98
C ILE A 73 0.76 -10.40 2.15
N VAL A 74 0.77 -9.14 1.72
CA VAL A 74 1.84 -8.53 0.93
C VAL A 74 2.11 -7.12 1.44
N CYS A 75 3.33 -6.61 1.26
CA CYS A 75 3.62 -5.21 1.54
C CYS A 75 3.06 -4.32 0.41
N PRO A 76 2.08 -3.43 0.68
CA PRO A 76 1.50 -2.57 -0.35
C PRO A 76 2.52 -1.60 -0.95
N PHE A 77 3.46 -1.08 -0.14
CA PHE A 77 4.51 -0.19 -0.62
C PHE A 77 5.43 -0.89 -1.63
N HIS A 78 5.94 -2.07 -1.27
CA HIS A 78 6.82 -2.83 -2.16
C HIS A 78 6.12 -3.23 -3.44
N MET A 79 4.84 -3.64 -3.36
CA MET A 79 4.06 -4.01 -4.54
C MET A 79 3.89 -2.83 -5.50
N THR A 80 3.47 -1.66 -5.01
CA THR A 80 3.30 -0.45 -5.83
C THR A 80 4.60 -0.01 -6.47
N ILE A 81 5.70 0.05 -5.68
CA ILE A 81 7.02 0.46 -6.16
C ILE A 81 7.54 -0.53 -7.21
N ALA A 82 7.35 -1.83 -7.01
CA ALA A 82 7.84 -2.84 -7.94
C ALA A 82 7.15 -2.78 -9.29
N PHE A 83 5.83 -2.56 -9.33
CA PHE A 83 5.12 -2.34 -10.59
C PHE A 83 5.61 -1.07 -11.29
N ALA A 84 5.82 0.03 -10.56
CA ALA A 84 6.31 1.27 -11.12
C ALA A 84 7.75 1.12 -11.68
N GLU A 85 8.67 0.50 -10.94
CA GLU A 85 10.03 0.25 -11.40
C GLU A 85 10.06 -0.69 -12.62
N ASN A 86 9.20 -1.70 -12.66
CA ASN A 86 9.10 -2.59 -13.82
C ASN A 86 8.52 -1.85 -15.04
N ALA A 87 7.57 -0.95 -14.84
CA ALA A 87 7.03 -0.10 -15.90
C ALA A 87 8.13 0.81 -16.50
N VAL A 88 8.96 1.45 -15.66
CA VAL A 88 10.11 2.24 -16.12
C VAL A 88 11.09 1.38 -16.93
N ALA A 89 11.39 0.16 -16.45
CA ALA A 89 12.28 -0.76 -17.18
C ALA A 89 11.73 -1.13 -18.57
N ASN A 90 10.42 -1.00 -18.76
CA ASN A 90 9.74 -1.20 -20.04
C ASN A 90 9.48 0.10 -20.82
N GLY A 91 10.03 1.23 -20.41
CA GLY A 91 10.00 2.49 -21.15
C GLY A 91 8.81 3.40 -20.80
N VAL A 92 8.12 3.16 -19.70
CA VAL A 92 7.11 4.10 -19.20
C VAL A 92 7.80 5.30 -18.58
N GLU A 93 7.37 6.50 -18.96
CA GLU A 93 7.81 7.75 -18.37
C GLU A 93 6.93 8.15 -17.18
N PHE A 94 7.54 8.59 -16.09
CA PHE A 94 6.86 9.06 -14.89
C PHE A 94 7.09 10.55 -14.67
N PHE A 95 6.02 11.32 -14.68
CA PHE A 95 6.04 12.75 -14.34
C PHE A 95 5.65 12.92 -12.87
N LEU A 96 6.63 12.82 -11.98
CA LEU A 96 6.41 12.97 -10.53
C LEU A 96 6.22 14.46 -10.18
N ASN A 97 5.49 14.72 -9.09
CA ASN A 97 5.15 16.07 -8.65
C ASN A 97 4.51 16.91 -9.77
N THR A 98 3.68 16.30 -10.60
CA THR A 98 3.03 16.92 -11.74
C THR A 98 1.52 16.66 -11.62
N ALA A 99 0.80 17.69 -11.25
CA ALA A 99 -0.63 17.61 -11.02
C ALA A 99 -1.42 17.88 -12.31
N VAL A 100 -2.29 16.95 -12.70
CA VAL A 100 -3.26 17.18 -13.78
C VAL A 100 -4.30 18.19 -13.29
N THR A 101 -4.49 19.27 -14.04
CA THR A 101 -5.43 20.36 -13.72
C THR A 101 -6.69 20.31 -14.59
N SER A 102 -6.58 19.83 -15.82
CA SER A 102 -7.73 19.63 -16.70
C SER A 102 -7.47 18.57 -17.76
N ILE A 103 -8.56 18.00 -18.28
CA ILE A 103 -8.55 17.09 -19.43
C ILE A 103 -9.61 17.59 -20.41
N THR A 104 -9.21 17.82 -21.67
CA THR A 104 -10.10 18.31 -22.73
C THR A 104 -10.05 17.33 -23.89
N SER A 105 -11.23 16.95 -24.40
CA SER A 105 -11.35 16.11 -25.60
C SER A 105 -10.89 16.89 -26.83
N LEU A 106 -10.12 16.24 -27.69
CA LEU A 106 -9.71 16.71 -29.01
C LEU A 106 -10.40 15.87 -30.10
N GLU A 107 -10.23 16.24 -31.35
CA GLU A 107 -10.73 15.45 -32.49
C GLU A 107 -10.11 14.04 -32.52
N ASP A 108 -8.82 13.92 -32.19
CA ASP A 108 -8.10 12.64 -32.10
C ASP A 108 -7.35 12.55 -30.74
N GLY A 109 -8.09 12.20 -29.68
CA GLY A 109 -7.54 12.00 -28.35
C GLY A 109 -7.85 13.10 -27.35
N TYR A 110 -6.88 13.43 -26.49
CA TYR A 110 -7.07 14.28 -25.32
C TYR A 110 -5.88 15.22 -25.12
N LEU A 111 -6.17 16.44 -24.68
CA LEU A 111 -5.21 17.37 -24.09
C LEU A 111 -5.30 17.26 -22.57
N ILE A 112 -4.21 16.93 -21.94
CA ILE A 112 -4.06 16.82 -20.49
C ILE A 112 -3.19 17.99 -20.04
N SER A 113 -3.79 18.99 -19.40
CA SER A 113 -3.05 20.14 -18.85
C SER A 113 -2.60 19.80 -17.43
N THR A 114 -1.36 20.14 -17.13
CA THR A 114 -0.77 19.96 -15.80
C THR A 114 -0.27 21.29 -15.25
N ASP A 115 0.15 21.30 -13.99
CA ASP A 115 0.79 22.46 -13.36
C ASP A 115 2.19 22.80 -13.94
N LYS A 116 2.71 21.96 -14.86
CA LYS A 116 4.05 22.14 -15.45
C LYS A 116 4.06 22.20 -16.97
N GLN A 117 3.23 21.37 -17.63
CA GLN A 117 3.23 21.23 -19.09
C GLN A 117 1.90 20.65 -19.57
N ASP A 118 1.65 20.81 -20.86
CA ASP A 118 0.55 20.15 -21.55
C ASP A 118 1.04 18.84 -22.19
N ILE A 119 0.21 17.81 -22.15
CA ILE A 119 0.48 16.49 -22.73
C ILE A 119 -0.68 16.12 -23.65
N THR A 120 -0.41 15.73 -24.87
CA THR A 120 -1.41 15.16 -25.76
C THR A 120 -1.31 13.64 -25.76
N ALA A 121 -2.45 12.96 -25.69
CA ALA A 121 -2.53 11.50 -25.69
C ALA A 121 -3.71 11.03 -26.53
N LYS A 122 -3.56 9.89 -27.22
CA LYS A 122 -4.66 9.26 -27.98
C LYS A 122 -5.67 8.61 -27.04
N THR A 123 -5.20 8.07 -25.92
CA THR A 123 -6.03 7.45 -24.89
C THR A 123 -5.57 7.89 -23.50
N VAL A 124 -6.50 7.91 -22.55
CA VAL A 124 -6.27 8.22 -21.15
C VAL A 124 -6.80 7.08 -20.28
N ILE A 125 -6.04 6.67 -19.28
CA ILE A 125 -6.51 5.79 -18.20
C ILE A 125 -6.58 6.60 -16.93
N ASN A 126 -7.79 6.83 -16.44
CA ASN A 126 -8.06 7.50 -15.20
C ASN A 126 -7.98 6.51 -14.04
N ALA A 127 -6.88 6.52 -13.31
CA ALA A 127 -6.66 5.71 -12.11
C ALA A 127 -6.40 6.62 -10.89
N ALA A 128 -7.11 7.75 -10.79
CA ALA A 128 -6.84 8.83 -9.84
C ALA A 128 -7.42 8.59 -8.42
N GLY A 129 -7.86 7.37 -8.10
CA GLY A 129 -8.33 6.99 -6.77
C GLY A 129 -9.53 7.84 -6.33
N VAL A 130 -9.43 8.52 -5.18
CA VAL A 130 -10.52 9.37 -4.67
C VAL A 130 -10.85 10.58 -5.55
N TYR A 131 -9.99 10.91 -6.51
CA TYR A 131 -10.19 11.98 -7.49
C TYR A 131 -10.64 11.50 -8.86
N ALA A 132 -10.93 10.22 -9.03
CA ALA A 132 -11.31 9.67 -10.33
C ALA A 132 -12.58 10.31 -10.91
N ASP A 133 -13.55 10.67 -10.06
CA ASP A 133 -14.74 11.39 -10.44
C ASP A 133 -14.46 12.78 -11.01
N VAL A 134 -13.48 13.48 -10.45
CA VAL A 134 -13.08 14.82 -10.93
C VAL A 134 -12.66 14.77 -12.39
N PHE A 135 -11.78 13.84 -12.75
CA PHE A 135 -11.26 13.72 -14.12
C PHE A 135 -12.29 13.11 -15.08
N HIS A 136 -13.03 12.10 -14.64
CA HIS A 136 -14.14 11.54 -15.42
C HIS A 136 -15.16 12.63 -15.80
N ASN A 137 -15.52 13.46 -14.84
CA ASN A 137 -16.52 14.49 -14.99
C ASN A 137 -16.09 15.67 -15.88
N MET A 138 -14.80 15.79 -16.23
CA MET A 138 -14.31 16.76 -17.20
C MET A 138 -14.65 16.38 -18.64
N VAL A 139 -14.73 15.08 -18.94
CA VAL A 139 -14.84 14.56 -20.31
C VAL A 139 -16.16 13.85 -20.59
N SER A 140 -16.86 13.40 -19.56
CA SER A 140 -18.13 12.66 -19.66
C SER A 140 -19.33 13.51 -19.20
N SER A 141 -20.47 13.37 -19.88
CA SER A 141 -21.76 13.90 -19.43
C SER A 141 -22.41 13.00 -18.36
N LYS A 142 -22.06 11.72 -18.34
CA LYS A 142 -22.51 10.74 -17.34
C LYS A 142 -21.66 10.88 -16.09
N LYS A 143 -22.15 11.64 -15.13
CA LYS A 143 -21.37 11.99 -13.95
C LYS A 143 -21.13 10.79 -13.04
N LEU A 144 -19.92 10.73 -12.54
CA LEU A 144 -19.43 9.81 -11.54
C LEU A 144 -19.29 10.54 -10.21
N HIS A 145 -19.50 9.86 -9.10
CA HIS A 145 -19.30 10.41 -7.77
C HIS A 145 -18.49 9.42 -6.91
N ILE A 146 -17.40 9.91 -6.30
CA ILE A 146 -16.53 9.14 -5.41
C ILE A 146 -16.53 9.77 -4.03
N THR A 147 -17.01 9.01 -3.05
CA THR A 147 -16.93 9.35 -1.64
C THR A 147 -15.61 8.85 -1.06
N ALA A 148 -14.87 9.70 -0.37
CA ALA A 148 -13.68 9.28 0.35
C ALA A 148 -14.08 8.53 1.63
N ARG A 149 -13.76 7.22 1.72
CA ARG A 149 -14.00 6.40 2.91
C ARG A 149 -12.71 6.21 3.69
N LYS A 150 -12.58 6.96 4.78
CA LYS A 150 -11.39 6.94 5.65
C LYS A 150 -11.32 5.65 6.46
N GLY A 151 -10.12 5.08 6.52
CA GLY A 151 -9.79 3.94 7.35
C GLY A 151 -8.56 4.24 8.18
N GLU A 152 -8.70 4.23 9.50
CA GLU A 152 -7.61 4.42 10.45
C GLU A 152 -7.06 3.08 10.93
N TYR A 153 -5.75 3.03 11.20
CA TYR A 153 -5.04 1.83 11.60
C TYR A 153 -4.08 2.11 12.75
N GLN A 154 -3.82 1.08 13.54
CA GLN A 154 -2.74 1.02 14.53
C GLN A 154 -1.76 -0.08 14.15
N LEU A 155 -0.47 0.25 14.06
CA LEU A 155 0.61 -0.69 13.83
C LEU A 155 1.34 -0.93 15.14
N LEU A 156 1.45 -2.19 15.52
CA LEU A 156 2.14 -2.64 16.72
C LEU A 156 3.56 -3.10 16.39
N ASP A 157 4.42 -3.07 17.38
CA ASP A 157 5.80 -3.53 17.31
C ASP A 157 5.92 -5.01 16.88
N LYS A 158 7.08 -5.41 16.37
CA LYS A 158 7.36 -6.81 15.99
C LYS A 158 7.21 -7.80 17.15
N SER A 159 7.38 -7.35 18.40
CA SER A 159 7.14 -8.19 19.58
C SER A 159 5.67 -8.60 19.74
N ALA A 160 4.73 -7.89 19.09
CA ALA A 160 3.31 -8.27 19.02
C ALA A 160 2.99 -9.12 17.77
N GLY A 161 3.91 -9.26 16.83
CA GLY A 161 3.65 -9.81 15.51
C GLY A 161 3.21 -11.27 15.46
N THR A 162 3.48 -12.03 16.50
CA THR A 162 3.09 -13.43 16.66
C THR A 162 1.80 -13.62 17.46
N HIS A 163 1.10 -12.52 17.79
CA HIS A 163 -0.12 -12.60 18.60
C HIS A 163 -1.24 -13.36 17.86
N VAL A 164 -1.34 -13.21 16.55
CA VAL A 164 -2.12 -14.05 15.64
C VAL A 164 -1.27 -14.48 14.45
N SER A 165 -1.56 -15.65 13.89
CA SER A 165 -0.83 -16.21 12.75
C SER A 165 -1.54 -15.93 11.43
N HIS A 166 -2.86 -15.89 11.44
CA HIS A 166 -3.73 -15.65 10.28
C HIS A 166 -4.26 -14.21 10.24
N THR A 167 -4.77 -13.82 9.11
CA THR A 167 -5.57 -12.58 9.03
C THR A 167 -6.97 -12.84 9.57
N ILE A 168 -7.32 -12.19 10.66
CA ILE A 168 -8.62 -12.34 11.32
C ILE A 168 -9.56 -11.25 10.84
N PHE A 169 -10.65 -11.63 10.18
CA PHE A 169 -11.74 -10.77 9.74
C PHE A 169 -12.96 -11.00 10.62
N GLN A 170 -13.74 -9.96 10.86
CA GLN A 170 -15.10 -10.07 11.34
C GLN A 170 -16.06 -10.31 10.16
N LEU A 171 -17.26 -10.81 10.43
CA LEU A 171 -18.32 -10.88 9.43
C LEU A 171 -18.57 -9.49 8.82
N PRO A 172 -18.80 -9.40 7.51
CA PRO A 172 -19.09 -8.13 6.85
C PRO A 172 -20.37 -7.49 7.41
N GLY A 173 -20.27 -6.23 7.82
CA GLY A 173 -21.41 -5.39 8.17
C GLY A 173 -21.76 -4.39 7.08
N LYS A 174 -22.69 -3.46 7.36
CA LYS A 174 -23.12 -2.42 6.41
C LYS A 174 -21.98 -1.52 5.92
N MET A 175 -20.95 -1.29 6.75
CA MET A 175 -19.79 -0.46 6.43
C MET A 175 -18.56 -1.29 5.97
N GLY A 176 -18.76 -2.54 5.55
CA GLY A 176 -17.71 -3.42 5.04
C GLY A 176 -17.24 -4.48 6.03
N LYS A 177 -15.97 -4.91 5.90
CA LYS A 177 -15.42 -6.13 6.53
C LYS A 177 -15.10 -6.02 8.04
N GLY A 178 -15.47 -4.95 8.70
CA GLY A 178 -15.15 -4.73 10.11
C GLY A 178 -13.67 -4.46 10.39
N VAL A 179 -13.26 -4.52 11.64
CA VAL A 179 -11.87 -4.35 12.07
C VAL A 179 -11.11 -5.67 11.94
N LEU A 180 -9.98 -5.62 11.26
CA LEU A 180 -9.06 -6.74 11.10
C LEU A 180 -7.99 -6.72 12.17
N VAL A 181 -7.52 -7.92 12.54
CA VAL A 181 -6.26 -8.14 13.25
C VAL A 181 -5.40 -9.05 12.35
N THR A 182 -4.24 -8.57 11.91
CA THR A 182 -3.42 -9.31 10.95
C THR A 182 -1.93 -9.12 11.20
N PRO A 183 -1.11 -10.18 11.09
CA PRO A 183 0.32 -10.00 11.00
C PRO A 183 0.68 -9.25 9.70
N THR A 184 1.86 -8.68 9.64
CA THR A 184 2.42 -8.11 8.41
C THR A 184 3.57 -9.00 7.90
N VAL A 185 3.91 -8.89 6.62
CA VAL A 185 5.05 -9.64 6.03
C VAL A 185 6.39 -9.30 6.69
N HIS A 186 6.44 -8.24 7.47
CA HIS A 186 7.64 -7.77 8.17
C HIS A 186 7.62 -8.06 9.68
N GLY A 187 6.65 -8.85 10.15
CA GLY A 187 6.57 -9.31 11.54
C GLY A 187 5.93 -8.33 12.51
N ASN A 188 5.29 -7.26 12.06
CA ASN A 188 4.45 -6.40 12.91
C ASN A 188 3.03 -6.95 13.02
N LEU A 189 2.24 -6.45 13.96
CA LEU A 189 0.79 -6.66 14.03
C LEU A 189 0.06 -5.39 13.62
N LEU A 190 -0.96 -5.53 12.78
CA LEU A 190 -1.80 -4.43 12.29
C LEU A 190 -3.24 -4.61 12.79
N VAL A 191 -3.82 -3.56 13.34
CA VAL A 191 -5.22 -3.50 13.79
C VAL A 191 -5.93 -2.38 13.04
N GLY A 192 -7.04 -2.66 12.40
CA GLY A 192 -7.81 -1.74 11.58
C GLY A 192 -8.43 -2.43 10.36
N PRO A 193 -9.11 -1.69 9.49
CA PRO A 193 -9.37 -0.25 9.55
C PRO A 193 -10.65 0.13 10.31
N THR A 194 -10.80 1.43 10.57
CA THR A 194 -12.12 2.05 10.71
C THR A 194 -12.78 2.20 9.33
N ALA A 195 -14.05 2.62 9.30
CA ALA A 195 -14.74 2.99 8.07
C ALA A 195 -15.64 4.19 8.35
N GLU A 196 -15.27 5.35 7.79
CA GLU A 196 -15.95 6.62 7.98
C GLU A 196 -15.94 7.39 6.65
N ASP A 197 -17.11 7.75 6.16
CA ASP A 197 -17.23 8.55 4.95
C ASP A 197 -16.95 10.02 5.26
N THR A 198 -16.23 10.69 4.36
CA THR A 198 -15.84 12.09 4.50
C THR A 198 -15.78 12.79 3.15
N ASP A 199 -16.19 14.05 3.13
CA ASP A 199 -16.08 14.90 1.93
C ASP A 199 -14.64 15.41 1.72
N ASN A 200 -13.79 15.29 2.75
CA ASN A 200 -12.40 15.73 2.66
C ASN A 200 -11.52 14.66 2.02
N LYS A 201 -11.29 14.79 0.71
CA LYS A 201 -10.41 13.90 -0.07
C LYS A 201 -8.92 14.01 0.28
N GLU A 202 -8.53 14.91 1.18
CA GLU A 202 -7.18 15.07 1.75
C GLU A 202 -7.09 14.61 3.23
N GLY A 203 -8.20 14.18 3.82
CA GLY A 203 -8.36 13.90 5.24
C GLY A 203 -7.69 12.61 5.72
N ILE A 204 -6.37 12.52 5.67
CA ILE A 204 -5.58 11.35 6.12
C ILE A 204 -5.10 11.42 7.58
N ASN A 205 -5.65 12.33 8.37
CA ASN A 205 -5.40 12.41 9.81
C ASN A 205 -6.13 11.29 10.57
N THR A 206 -5.52 10.82 11.65
CA THR A 206 -6.20 9.94 12.63
C THR A 206 -6.96 10.76 13.66
N THR A 207 -7.99 10.14 14.24
CA THR A 207 -8.83 10.75 15.28
C THR A 207 -8.77 9.94 16.58
N ARG A 208 -8.98 10.60 17.70
CA ARG A 208 -9.03 9.94 19.01
C ARG A 208 -10.16 8.90 19.06
N GLU A 209 -11.30 9.25 18.54
CA GLU A 209 -12.51 8.43 18.49
C GLU A 209 -12.31 7.22 17.59
N GLY A 210 -11.75 7.41 16.41
CA GLY A 210 -11.43 6.34 15.46
C GLY A 210 -10.45 5.33 16.07
N LEU A 211 -9.33 5.81 16.62
CA LEU A 211 -8.33 4.94 17.23
C LEU A 211 -8.85 4.21 18.47
N ALA A 212 -9.68 4.85 19.30
CA ALA A 212 -10.30 4.20 20.45
C ALA A 212 -11.26 3.07 20.02
N SER A 213 -12.06 3.31 18.97
CA SER A 213 -13.00 2.32 18.45
C SER A 213 -12.31 1.07 17.87
N LEU A 214 -11.05 1.19 17.39
CA LEU A 214 -10.30 0.04 16.89
C LEU A 214 -10.03 -0.99 17.96
N SER A 215 -9.55 -0.54 19.12
CA SER A 215 -9.24 -1.44 20.25
C SER A 215 -10.49 -2.17 20.75
N GLU A 216 -11.61 -1.45 20.86
CA GLU A 216 -12.90 -2.04 21.27
C GLU A 216 -13.37 -3.08 20.26
N LYS A 217 -13.48 -2.71 18.98
CA LYS A 217 -13.98 -3.62 17.93
C LYS A 217 -13.07 -4.83 17.70
N ALA A 218 -11.75 -4.65 17.77
CA ALA A 218 -10.80 -5.74 17.59
C ALA A 218 -10.89 -6.76 18.74
N SER A 219 -11.22 -6.33 19.97
CA SER A 219 -11.37 -7.21 21.12
C SER A 219 -12.52 -8.22 20.97
N HIS A 220 -13.49 -7.96 20.10
CA HIS A 220 -14.57 -8.91 19.78
C HIS A 220 -14.09 -10.14 18.98
N SER A 221 -12.90 -10.06 18.41
CA SER A 221 -12.32 -11.15 17.60
C SER A 221 -11.07 -11.75 18.26
N VAL A 222 -10.24 -10.91 18.87
CA VAL A 222 -8.92 -11.30 19.41
C VAL A 222 -8.76 -10.73 20.81
N LYS A 223 -8.57 -11.61 21.80
CA LYS A 223 -8.38 -11.24 23.20
C LYS A 223 -6.95 -10.77 23.49
N ASN A 224 -6.80 -10.04 24.58
CA ASN A 224 -5.48 -9.64 25.12
C ASN A 224 -4.56 -8.92 24.13
N LEU A 225 -5.12 -8.15 23.19
CA LEU A 225 -4.32 -7.37 22.23
C LEU A 225 -3.34 -6.45 22.98
N PRO A 226 -2.04 -6.53 22.67
CA PRO A 226 -1.01 -5.77 23.37
C PRO A 226 -0.94 -4.30 22.90
N MET A 227 -2.03 -3.53 23.07
CA MET A 227 -2.19 -2.17 22.55
C MET A 227 -1.15 -1.16 23.07
N ARG A 228 -0.46 -1.48 24.18
CA ARG A 228 0.69 -0.68 24.67
C ARG A 228 1.91 -0.76 23.75
N GLN A 229 1.92 -1.70 22.80
CA GLN A 229 2.99 -1.88 21.83
C GLN A 229 2.70 -1.18 20.49
N VAL A 230 1.67 -0.34 20.40
CA VAL A 230 1.44 0.52 19.23
C VAL A 230 2.65 1.44 19.05
N ILE A 231 3.26 1.38 17.87
CA ILE A 231 4.41 2.21 17.51
C ILE A 231 4.03 3.37 16.61
N THR A 232 2.93 3.25 15.86
CA THR A 232 2.40 4.31 15.01
C THR A 232 0.94 4.08 14.67
N SER A 233 0.24 5.14 14.30
CA SER A 233 -1.08 5.11 13.69
C SER A 233 -1.08 5.88 12.39
N PHE A 234 -1.96 5.52 11.47
CA PHE A 234 -2.12 6.18 10.18
C PHE A 234 -3.53 6.01 9.65
N ALA A 235 -3.90 6.82 8.69
CA ALA A 235 -5.15 6.70 7.96
C ALA A 235 -4.92 6.73 6.45
N GLY A 236 -5.88 6.21 5.71
CA GLY A 236 -5.93 6.26 4.26
C GLY A 236 -7.36 6.38 3.77
N LEU A 237 -7.52 6.85 2.56
CA LEU A 237 -8.83 7.05 1.93
C LEU A 237 -9.06 5.97 0.87
N ARG A 238 -10.23 5.34 0.92
CA ARG A 238 -10.73 4.43 -0.09
C ARG A 238 -11.66 5.18 -1.03
N ALA A 239 -11.59 4.89 -2.31
CA ALA A 239 -12.43 5.50 -3.34
C ALA A 239 -13.76 4.73 -3.44
N HIS A 240 -14.73 5.07 -2.61
CA HIS A 240 -16.05 4.42 -2.61
C HIS A 240 -16.93 5.05 -3.68
N GLU A 241 -17.48 4.24 -4.58
CA GLU A 241 -18.40 4.64 -5.62
C GLU A 241 -19.84 4.29 -5.17
N ASP A 242 -20.81 5.13 -5.53
CA ASP A 242 -22.19 5.06 -5.02
C ASP A 242 -22.91 3.73 -5.31
N ASN A 243 -22.60 3.07 -6.42
CA ASN A 243 -23.14 1.74 -6.74
C ASN A 243 -22.41 0.58 -6.05
N GLY A 244 -21.29 0.87 -5.39
CA GLY A 244 -20.54 -0.08 -4.57
C GLY A 244 -19.74 -1.12 -5.36
N ASP A 245 -19.43 -0.87 -6.65
CA ASP A 245 -18.58 -1.73 -7.48
C ASP A 245 -17.50 -0.93 -8.21
N PHE A 246 -16.48 -1.63 -8.70
CA PHE A 246 -15.40 -1.04 -9.47
C PHE A 246 -15.87 -0.64 -10.86
N ILE A 247 -15.48 0.56 -11.31
CA ILE A 247 -15.71 1.03 -12.66
C ILE A 247 -14.44 0.78 -13.48
N ILE A 248 -14.49 -0.22 -14.36
CA ILE A 248 -13.34 -0.62 -15.17
C ILE A 248 -13.78 -0.71 -16.63
N GLY A 249 -13.38 0.25 -17.46
CA GLY A 249 -13.76 0.26 -18.87
C GLY A 249 -13.70 1.62 -19.52
N GLU A 250 -14.05 1.67 -20.80
CA GLU A 250 -14.14 2.89 -21.57
C GLU A 250 -15.40 3.68 -21.17
N ALA A 251 -15.27 4.99 -20.94
CA ALA A 251 -16.39 5.86 -20.68
C ALA A 251 -17.31 5.93 -21.90
N ALA A 252 -18.62 5.74 -21.69
CA ALA A 252 -19.57 5.48 -22.78
C ALA A 252 -19.72 6.64 -23.78
N ASP A 253 -19.42 7.87 -23.36
CA ASP A 253 -19.55 9.10 -24.16
C ASP A 253 -18.22 9.86 -24.29
N ALA A 254 -17.09 9.23 -23.91
CA ALA A 254 -15.75 9.77 -24.06
C ALA A 254 -14.81 8.71 -24.68
N PRO A 255 -14.87 8.49 -26.01
CA PRO A 255 -14.07 7.47 -26.69
C PRO A 255 -12.56 7.64 -26.44
N GLY A 256 -11.89 6.54 -26.02
CA GLY A 256 -10.47 6.55 -25.68
C GLY A 256 -10.16 6.98 -24.23
N PHE A 257 -11.19 7.35 -23.45
CA PHE A 257 -11.04 7.60 -22.01
C PHE A 257 -11.50 6.38 -21.23
N PHE A 258 -10.59 5.78 -20.46
CA PHE A 258 -10.86 4.58 -19.68
C PHE A 258 -10.80 4.90 -18.19
N ASP A 259 -11.76 4.39 -17.44
CA ASP A 259 -11.77 4.48 -15.98
C ASP A 259 -11.28 3.19 -15.33
N ALA A 260 -10.41 3.34 -14.34
CA ALA A 260 -10.11 2.40 -13.28
C ALA A 260 -10.45 3.08 -11.95
N ALA A 261 -11.75 3.30 -11.73
CA ALA A 261 -12.31 4.16 -10.69
C ALA A 261 -13.14 3.36 -9.69
N GLY A 262 -13.48 3.98 -8.55
CA GLY A 262 -14.25 3.31 -7.49
C GLY A 262 -13.54 2.11 -6.87
N ILE A 263 -12.22 2.03 -7.00
CA ILE A 263 -11.44 0.88 -6.55
C ILE A 263 -11.09 1.05 -5.07
N GLU A 264 -11.93 0.47 -4.24
CA GLU A 264 -11.71 0.33 -2.79
C GLU A 264 -11.26 -1.11 -2.43
N SER A 265 -11.50 -1.60 -1.24
CA SER A 265 -11.16 -2.99 -0.88
C SER A 265 -12.06 -3.99 -1.62
N PRO A 266 -11.49 -5.01 -2.29
CA PRO A 266 -10.13 -5.53 -2.25
C PRO A 266 -9.19 -5.05 -3.39
N GLY A 267 -9.16 -3.77 -3.71
CA GLY A 267 -8.45 -3.19 -4.86
C GLY A 267 -6.99 -3.58 -4.98
N LEU A 268 -6.22 -3.57 -3.87
CA LEU A 268 -4.80 -3.92 -3.93
C LEU A 268 -4.56 -5.34 -4.46
N SER A 269 -5.31 -6.33 -3.98
CA SER A 269 -5.20 -7.71 -4.44
C SER A 269 -5.75 -7.90 -5.86
N SER A 270 -6.69 -7.08 -6.29
CA SER A 270 -7.28 -7.09 -7.63
C SER A 270 -6.47 -6.31 -8.66
N ALA A 271 -5.61 -5.38 -8.22
CA ALA A 271 -4.86 -4.48 -9.10
C ALA A 271 -4.10 -5.18 -10.25
N PRO A 272 -3.43 -6.34 -10.05
CA PRO A 272 -2.78 -7.02 -11.16
C PRO A 272 -3.76 -7.51 -12.24
N ALA A 273 -4.94 -7.99 -11.83
CA ALA A 273 -5.97 -8.43 -12.77
C ALA A 273 -6.63 -7.24 -13.49
N ILE A 274 -6.87 -6.15 -12.76
CA ILE A 274 -7.37 -4.89 -13.33
C ILE A 274 -6.37 -4.35 -14.36
N GLY A 275 -5.08 -4.37 -14.06
CA GLY A 275 -4.03 -3.93 -14.99
C GLY A 275 -4.02 -4.74 -16.29
N VAL A 276 -4.18 -6.07 -16.22
CA VAL A 276 -4.30 -6.93 -17.39
C VAL A 276 -5.56 -6.62 -18.19
N MET A 277 -6.69 -6.40 -17.52
CA MET A 277 -7.95 -6.04 -18.17
C MET A 277 -7.83 -4.69 -18.90
N MET A 278 -7.29 -3.67 -18.23
CA MET A 278 -7.07 -2.34 -18.82
C MET A 278 -6.12 -2.41 -20.03
N ALA A 279 -5.03 -3.16 -19.91
CA ALA A 279 -4.09 -3.34 -21.03
C ALA A 279 -4.77 -3.95 -22.26
N ARG A 280 -5.65 -4.93 -22.08
CA ARG A 280 -6.43 -5.54 -23.18
C ARG A 280 -7.40 -4.55 -23.79
N LEU A 281 -8.15 -3.79 -22.98
CA LEU A 281 -9.08 -2.77 -23.47
C LEU A 281 -8.38 -1.72 -24.33
N VAL A 282 -7.23 -1.24 -23.89
CA VAL A 282 -6.41 -0.27 -24.65
C VAL A 282 -5.79 -0.92 -25.90
N GLN A 283 -5.31 -2.16 -25.78
CA GLN A 283 -4.78 -2.92 -26.92
C GLN A 283 -5.82 -3.08 -28.03
N ASP A 284 -7.02 -3.49 -27.67
CA ASP A 284 -8.12 -3.68 -28.63
C ASP A 284 -8.53 -2.35 -29.29
N LYS A 285 -8.63 -1.28 -28.51
CA LYS A 285 -8.98 0.07 -28.99
C LYS A 285 -7.94 0.64 -29.94
N MET A 286 -6.66 0.48 -29.61
CA MET A 286 -5.54 1.08 -30.32
C MET A 286 -4.89 0.14 -31.34
N HIS A 287 -5.34 -1.13 -31.44
CA HIS A 287 -4.75 -2.17 -32.27
C HIS A 287 -3.24 -2.35 -32.03
N LEU A 288 -2.85 -2.34 -30.73
CA LEU A 288 -1.45 -2.45 -30.32
C LEU A 288 -0.94 -3.89 -30.44
N THR A 289 0.33 -4.02 -30.79
CA THR A 289 1.05 -5.29 -30.76
C THR A 289 1.85 -5.44 -29.47
N GLU A 290 2.09 -6.68 -29.05
CA GLU A 290 2.92 -6.96 -27.89
C GLU A 290 4.37 -6.51 -28.15
N LYS A 291 5.02 -6.02 -27.08
CA LYS A 291 6.42 -5.59 -27.12
C LYS A 291 7.34 -6.82 -27.14
N GLU A 292 8.19 -6.96 -28.19
CA GLU A 292 9.08 -8.11 -28.35
C GLU A 292 10.09 -8.27 -27.19
N ASN A 293 10.62 -7.17 -26.65
CA ASN A 293 11.64 -7.15 -25.60
C ASN A 293 11.06 -6.75 -24.24
N PHE A 294 9.91 -7.30 -23.87
CA PHE A 294 9.29 -7.02 -22.60
C PHE A 294 10.08 -7.62 -21.43
N ILE A 295 10.42 -6.78 -20.45
CA ILE A 295 11.10 -7.19 -19.22
C ILE A 295 10.05 -7.56 -18.18
N ALA A 296 9.83 -8.87 -18.01
CA ALA A 296 8.79 -9.40 -17.11
C ALA A 296 9.22 -9.45 -15.64
N THR A 297 10.50 -9.33 -15.35
CA THR A 297 11.04 -9.54 -14.00
C THR A 297 11.75 -8.30 -13.45
N ARG A 298 11.75 -8.17 -12.14
CA ARG A 298 12.47 -7.16 -11.41
C ARG A 298 13.14 -7.79 -10.19
N LYS A 299 14.36 -7.33 -9.85
CA LYS A 299 14.98 -7.64 -8.56
C LYS A 299 14.67 -6.57 -7.53
N GLY A 300 14.29 -6.98 -6.34
CA GLY A 300 14.13 -6.12 -5.16
C GLY A 300 15.47 -5.56 -4.63
N ILE A 301 15.40 -4.74 -3.61
CA ILE A 301 16.57 -4.33 -2.84
C ILE A 301 17.12 -5.57 -2.15
N LEU A 302 18.43 -5.78 -2.27
CA LEU A 302 19.10 -6.90 -1.61
C LEU A 302 19.00 -6.73 -0.09
N ARG A 303 18.54 -7.78 0.59
CA ARG A 303 18.34 -7.81 2.04
C ARG A 303 19.40 -8.67 2.69
N PRO A 304 20.40 -8.08 3.37
CA PRO A 304 21.47 -8.85 4.01
C PRO A 304 20.98 -9.83 5.08
N GLU A 305 19.82 -9.56 5.68
CA GLU A 305 19.23 -10.45 6.69
C GLU A 305 18.83 -11.83 6.14
N GLU A 306 18.59 -11.94 4.83
CA GLU A 306 18.24 -13.18 4.14
C GLU A 306 19.47 -14.01 3.70
N LEU A 307 20.68 -13.43 3.81
CA LEU A 307 21.92 -14.07 3.44
C LEU A 307 22.54 -14.87 4.60
N SER A 308 23.26 -15.93 4.28
CA SER A 308 24.15 -16.61 5.24
C SER A 308 25.26 -15.67 5.73
N LEU A 309 25.94 -16.03 6.82
CA LEU A 309 27.07 -15.23 7.35
C LEU A 309 28.19 -15.09 6.33
N GLU A 310 28.48 -16.16 5.59
CA GLU A 310 29.52 -16.20 4.56
C GLU A 310 29.15 -15.25 3.39
N GLU A 311 27.95 -15.36 2.88
CA GLU A 311 27.48 -14.52 1.79
C GLU A 311 27.43 -13.04 2.20
N ARG A 312 27.00 -12.76 3.44
CA ARG A 312 26.99 -11.40 3.99
C ARG A 312 28.40 -10.83 4.10
N ASN A 313 29.36 -11.61 4.58
CA ASN A 313 30.78 -11.20 4.65
C ASN A 313 31.35 -10.91 3.27
N GLU A 314 31.05 -11.75 2.27
CA GLU A 314 31.48 -11.50 0.88
C GLU A 314 30.82 -10.27 0.28
N LEU A 315 29.55 -10.01 0.59
CA LEU A 315 28.86 -8.80 0.19
C LEU A 315 29.54 -7.56 0.78
N ILE A 316 29.84 -7.57 2.09
CA ILE A 316 30.48 -6.44 2.78
C ILE A 316 31.90 -6.19 2.24
N LYS A 317 32.67 -7.23 1.93
CA LYS A 317 33.96 -7.07 1.27
C LYS A 317 33.87 -6.36 -0.08
N LYS A 318 32.86 -6.70 -0.87
CA LYS A 318 32.62 -6.10 -2.20
C LYS A 318 32.04 -4.69 -2.12
N GLN A 319 31.15 -4.48 -1.17
CA GLN A 319 30.39 -3.25 -0.97
C GLN A 319 30.30 -2.91 0.53
N PRO A 320 31.32 -2.19 1.08
CA PRO A 320 31.44 -1.94 2.52
C PRO A 320 30.21 -1.25 3.15
N ALA A 321 29.44 -0.51 2.37
CA ALA A 321 28.20 0.15 2.82
C ALA A 321 27.18 -0.83 3.42
N TYR A 322 27.17 -2.10 3.00
CA TYR A 322 26.29 -3.12 3.61
C TYR A 322 26.72 -3.54 5.02
N GLY A 323 27.95 -3.21 5.44
CA GLY A 323 28.43 -3.41 6.81
C GLY A 323 28.07 -2.28 7.78
N ASN A 324 27.59 -1.14 7.28
CA ASN A 324 27.26 0.02 8.10
C ASN A 324 25.76 0.06 8.39
N ILE A 325 25.35 -0.30 9.62
CA ILE A 325 23.95 -0.33 10.02
C ILE A 325 23.49 1.07 10.42
N ILE A 326 22.55 1.61 9.66
CA ILE A 326 21.95 2.93 9.84
C ILE A 326 20.70 2.86 10.72
N CYS A 327 19.75 1.98 10.40
CA CYS A 327 18.55 1.77 11.21
C CYS A 327 18.70 0.52 12.07
N ARG A 328 18.93 0.69 13.36
CA ARG A 328 19.13 -0.45 14.31
C ARG A 328 17.84 -1.19 14.64
N CYS A 329 16.68 -0.51 14.62
CA CYS A 329 15.39 -1.14 14.92
C CYS A 329 14.97 -2.15 13.84
N GLU A 330 15.31 -1.87 12.58
CA GLU A 330 14.97 -2.69 11.41
C GLU A 330 16.21 -3.33 10.78
N MET A 331 17.40 -3.11 11.36
CA MET A 331 18.69 -3.65 10.91
C MET A 331 19.05 -3.27 9.46
N ILE A 332 18.66 -2.07 9.02
CA ILE A 332 18.90 -1.61 7.65
C ILE A 332 20.27 -0.97 7.52
N SER A 333 21.01 -1.44 6.52
CA SER A 333 22.36 -0.96 6.19
C SER A 333 22.34 0.29 5.29
N GLU A 334 23.49 0.98 5.23
CA GLU A 334 23.72 2.05 4.27
C GLU A 334 23.61 1.54 2.82
N GLY A 335 24.08 0.32 2.54
CA GLY A 335 23.99 -0.29 1.21
C GLY A 335 22.58 -0.42 0.70
N GLU A 336 21.62 -0.82 1.56
CA GLU A 336 20.19 -0.87 1.20
C GLU A 336 19.61 0.53 0.93
N ILE A 337 20.04 1.54 1.70
CA ILE A 337 19.61 2.94 1.49
C ILE A 337 20.15 3.47 0.17
N LEU A 338 21.41 3.19 -0.15
CA LEU A 338 22.02 3.57 -1.42
C LEU A 338 21.31 2.91 -2.61
N ASP A 339 21.00 1.62 -2.52
CA ASP A 339 20.21 0.94 -3.55
C ASP A 339 18.84 1.63 -3.72
N ALA A 340 18.14 1.95 -2.63
CA ALA A 340 16.86 2.65 -2.67
C ALA A 340 16.93 4.03 -3.36
N ILE A 341 18.07 4.73 -3.24
CA ILE A 341 18.30 6.05 -3.85
C ILE A 341 18.61 5.95 -5.34
N HIS A 342 19.41 4.95 -5.76
CA HIS A 342 19.94 4.84 -7.11
C HIS A 342 19.09 4.00 -8.07
N ARG A 343 18.06 3.33 -7.58
CA ARG A 343 17.12 2.56 -8.41
C ARG A 343 16.30 3.45 -9.36
N PRO A 344 15.69 2.86 -10.40
CA PRO A 344 14.64 3.56 -11.16
C PRO A 344 13.58 4.13 -10.21
N LEU A 345 13.15 5.37 -10.42
CA LEU A 345 12.26 6.09 -9.49
C LEU A 345 12.83 6.15 -8.06
N GLY A 346 14.14 6.37 -7.93
CA GLY A 346 14.85 6.35 -6.66
C GLY A 346 14.28 7.25 -5.57
N ALA A 347 14.53 6.90 -4.33
CA ALA A 347 14.03 7.65 -3.18
C ALA A 347 14.59 9.09 -3.13
N ARG A 348 13.72 10.08 -2.86
CA ARG A 348 14.05 11.52 -2.77
C ARG A 348 13.49 12.17 -1.51
N SER A 349 13.04 11.37 -0.54
CA SER A 349 12.54 11.82 0.76
C SER A 349 12.76 10.74 1.82
N LEU A 350 12.64 11.07 3.09
CA LEU A 350 12.80 10.12 4.19
C LEU A 350 11.76 8.98 4.11
N ASP A 351 10.51 9.30 3.82
CA ASP A 351 9.46 8.30 3.68
C ASP A 351 9.62 7.45 2.39
N ALA A 352 10.23 8.00 1.34
CA ALA A 352 10.55 7.24 0.15
C ALA A 352 11.61 6.15 0.43
N ILE A 353 12.63 6.45 1.24
CA ILE A 353 13.60 5.48 1.74
C ILE A 353 12.91 4.48 2.67
N LYS A 354 12.13 4.97 3.64
CA LYS A 354 11.39 4.15 4.61
C LYS A 354 10.49 3.12 3.93
N ARG A 355 9.74 3.51 2.89
CA ARG A 355 8.81 2.62 2.16
C ARG A 355 9.52 1.58 1.29
N ARG A 356 10.79 1.80 0.93
CA ARG A 356 11.60 0.86 0.15
C ARG A 356 12.43 -0.09 1.01
N THR A 357 13.01 0.42 2.10
CA THR A 357 13.98 -0.31 2.93
C THR A 357 13.47 -0.66 4.32
N ARG A 358 12.42 0.02 4.81
CA ARG A 358 11.94 0.04 6.20
C ARG A 358 12.79 0.86 7.17
N ALA A 359 13.87 1.53 6.74
CA ALA A 359 14.60 2.46 7.61
C ALA A 359 13.64 3.51 8.20
N GLY A 360 13.54 3.55 9.54
CA GLY A 360 12.61 4.43 10.25
C GLY A 360 11.22 3.86 10.54
N MET A 361 10.93 2.59 10.19
CA MET A 361 9.64 1.93 10.49
C MET A 361 9.59 1.22 11.83
N GLY A 362 10.72 1.05 12.51
CA GLY A 362 10.76 0.33 13.76
C GLY A 362 10.29 1.15 14.95
N ARG A 363 10.41 0.57 16.13
CA ARG A 363 9.92 1.08 17.42
C ARG A 363 10.21 2.57 17.69
N CYS A 364 11.38 3.09 17.29
CA CYS A 364 11.75 4.48 17.53
C CYS A 364 11.15 5.47 16.50
N GLN A 365 10.48 4.97 15.46
CA GLN A 365 9.84 5.78 14.41
C GLN A 365 10.77 6.85 13.83
N ALA A 366 11.96 6.41 13.41
CA ALA A 366 13.04 7.23 12.82
C ALA A 366 13.78 8.18 13.80
N GLY A 367 13.49 8.16 15.09
CA GLY A 367 14.08 9.07 16.08
C GLY A 367 15.62 9.05 16.14
N PHE A 368 16.26 7.98 15.71
CA PHE A 368 17.73 7.86 15.73
C PHE A 368 18.38 7.81 14.34
N CYS A 369 17.69 7.25 13.34
CA CYS A 369 18.30 7.07 12.03
C CYS A 369 18.08 8.24 11.07
N SER A 370 17.11 9.15 11.34
CA SER A 370 16.81 10.27 10.44
C SER A 370 18.01 11.13 10.08
N PRO A 371 18.83 11.63 11.03
CA PRO A 371 19.96 12.49 10.67
C PRO A 371 20.92 11.78 9.72
N ARG A 372 21.26 10.53 10.00
CA ARG A 372 22.16 9.76 9.15
C ARG A 372 21.57 9.44 7.79
N THR A 373 20.27 9.15 7.73
CA THR A 373 19.56 8.95 6.46
C THR A 373 19.54 10.22 5.62
N MET A 374 19.37 11.39 6.26
CA MET A 374 19.43 12.70 5.60
C MET A 374 20.84 12.98 5.03
N GLU A 375 21.89 12.73 5.82
CA GLU A 375 23.29 12.88 5.36
C GLU A 375 23.57 12.03 4.11
N ILE A 376 23.10 10.76 4.12
CA ILE A 376 23.26 9.88 2.97
C ILE A 376 22.50 10.43 1.77
N LEU A 377 21.24 10.82 1.96
CA LEU A 377 20.42 11.35 0.88
C LEU A 377 21.00 12.63 0.28
N SER A 378 21.45 13.58 1.11
CA SER A 378 22.10 14.83 0.67
C SER A 378 23.41 14.57 -0.06
N ARG A 379 24.18 13.57 0.35
CA ARG A 379 25.43 13.18 -0.32
C ARG A 379 25.19 12.56 -1.70
N GLU A 380 24.16 11.73 -1.83
CA GLU A 380 23.90 10.94 -3.05
C GLU A 380 23.04 11.69 -4.09
N VAL A 381 22.30 12.69 -3.65
CA VAL A 381 21.41 13.49 -4.49
C VAL A 381 21.82 14.96 -4.33
N PRO A 382 21.89 15.77 -5.41
CA PRO A 382 22.21 17.20 -5.30
C PRO A 382 21.06 17.97 -4.61
N MET A 383 20.98 17.84 -3.29
CA MET A 383 19.90 18.34 -2.45
C MET A 383 20.49 18.80 -1.10
N GLU A 384 20.20 20.02 -0.70
CA GLU A 384 20.60 20.52 0.61
C GLU A 384 19.82 19.84 1.75
N MET A 385 20.41 19.79 2.95
CA MET A 385 19.75 19.19 4.12
C MET A 385 18.39 19.83 4.43
N THR A 386 18.25 21.12 4.16
CA THR A 386 17.01 21.90 4.34
C THR A 386 15.94 21.59 3.30
N ASP A 387 16.33 21.04 2.14
CA ASP A 387 15.40 20.69 1.07
C ASP A 387 14.85 19.26 1.25
N ILE A 388 15.46 18.47 2.15
CA ILE A 388 15.01 17.12 2.40
C ILE A 388 13.65 17.13 3.11
N SER A 389 12.65 16.63 2.43
CA SER A 389 11.31 16.48 2.97
C SER A 389 11.11 15.13 3.67
N LYS A 390 10.15 15.09 4.59
CA LYS A 390 9.69 13.83 5.16
C LYS A 390 8.98 12.97 4.11
N CYS A 391 8.00 13.55 3.39
CA CYS A 391 7.15 12.81 2.44
C CYS A 391 6.82 13.58 1.15
N GLY A 392 7.58 14.62 0.81
CA GLY A 392 7.33 15.52 -0.31
C GLY A 392 6.56 16.78 0.10
N GLY A 393 6.27 17.66 -0.88
CA GLY A 393 5.62 18.93 -0.65
C GLY A 393 6.36 19.79 0.38
N SER A 394 5.64 20.46 1.25
CA SER A 394 6.16 21.35 2.30
C SER A 394 6.50 20.63 3.63
N SER A 395 6.84 19.32 3.56
CA SER A 395 7.14 18.53 4.76
C SER A 395 8.64 18.49 5.08
N GLN A 396 9.32 19.62 5.04
CA GLN A 396 10.73 19.74 5.41
C GLN A 396 10.95 19.24 6.84
N PHE A 397 12.07 18.54 7.04
CA PHE A 397 12.45 18.01 8.33
C PHE A 397 13.34 18.98 9.12
N VAL A 398 14.11 19.79 8.41
CA VAL A 398 14.98 20.84 8.92
C VAL A 398 14.66 22.15 8.20
N TYR A 399 14.43 23.22 8.96
CA TYR A 399 14.04 24.53 8.39
C TYR A 399 15.20 25.53 8.28
N GLY A 400 16.35 25.22 8.85
CA GLY A 400 17.53 26.10 8.82
C GLY A 400 18.61 25.62 9.79
N TYR A 401 19.71 26.35 9.83
CA TYR A 401 20.85 26.09 10.72
C TYR A 401 20.73 26.92 12.00
N ASN A 402 20.98 26.31 13.16
CA ASN A 402 20.94 27.01 14.45
C ASN A 402 22.06 28.07 14.61
N LYS A 403 23.10 27.96 13.80
CA LYS A 403 24.23 28.89 13.77
C LYS A 403 24.43 29.36 12.33
N GLU A 404 23.51 30.18 11.86
CA GLU A 404 23.82 31.02 10.71
C GLU A 404 24.95 31.97 11.17
N ILE A 405 26.09 31.86 10.53
CA ILE A 405 27.13 32.85 10.62
C ILE A 405 26.45 34.12 10.09
N GLN A 406 26.20 35.09 10.96
CA GLN A 406 25.90 36.43 10.51
C GLN A 406 27.12 36.84 9.70
N GLU A 407 27.01 36.78 8.36
CA GLU A 407 27.93 37.51 7.52
C GLU A 407 27.82 38.97 7.99
N GLU A 408 28.84 39.44 8.65
CA GLU A 408 28.98 40.83 8.97
C GLU A 408 28.78 41.63 7.67
N MET A 409 27.62 42.30 7.59
CA MET A 409 27.36 43.20 6.49
C MET A 409 28.46 44.27 6.51
N PRO A 410 29.09 44.54 5.38
CA PRO A 410 30.16 45.52 5.27
C PRO A 410 29.69 46.95 5.59
#